data_b7270b6cbe4023996433a482ec54a935
#
_entry.id   b7270b6cbe4023996433a482ec54a935
#
_cell.length_a   1.000
_cell.length_b   1.000
_cell.length_c   1.000
_cell.angle_alpha   90.00
_cell.angle_beta   90.00
_cell.angle_gamma   90.00
#
_symmetry.space_group_name_H-M   'P 1'
#
loop_
_entity.id
_entity.type
_entity.pdbx_description
1 polymer ?
#
loop_
_entity_poly.entity_id
_entity_poly.type
_entity_poly.pdbx_seq_one_letter_code
_entity_poly.pdbx_strand_id
1 'polypeptide(L)'
;MPRAARIPSQLWLVFATLIGGTFLLSDLAPKPSKAANHPDVADLDATTHQAMIEIFRNRDITAIDRFFSEPFVQHDPNIADGLSGLKAFAAEVASSPTANVTIYRTLVDGDIVMLHSKYEGLRGFAGPVIAFDLFRFKDGKIVEHWGGQDPEVGPNPSGHTQVDGPTAVVDRDRTEANRALVRAFKQVVTVELRFDRVDEFIDGDHYTQHASKVGDGVARMKSRVSEVAKRGGAPVLVPRRYVAEGNFVLALVEARTEPPTANYDLFRVQNGKIAEHWDVLSPIPPRNQWKNANGPF
;
A
#
# COMPACT_ATOMS: atom_id res chain seq x y z
N MET A 1 -3.00 9.14 -63.26
CA MET A 1 -1.95 8.41 -64.01
C MET A 1 -0.66 9.24 -63.93
N PRO A 2 0.53 8.74 -63.53
CA PRO A 2 1.21 7.54 -63.99
C PRO A 2 1.73 6.63 -62.82
N ARG A 3 1.71 5.42 -63.06
CA ARG A 3 2.66 4.34 -63.37
C ARG A 3 3.57 3.87 -62.23
N ALA A 4 3.31 2.59 -61.86
CA ALA A 4 4.09 1.74 -60.99
C ALA A 4 5.47 1.39 -61.61
N ALA A 5 6.51 1.23 -60.77
CA ALA A 5 7.77 0.60 -61.12
C ALA A 5 8.00 -0.65 -60.25
N ARG A 6 8.14 -1.79 -60.92
CA ARG A 6 8.55 -3.09 -60.38
C ARG A 6 10.08 -3.15 -60.30
N ILE A 7 10.60 -3.79 -59.25
CA ILE A 7 12.02 -4.15 -59.10
C ILE A 7 12.13 -5.70 -59.10
N PRO A 8 13.08 -6.30 -59.85
CA PRO A 8 13.19 -7.75 -59.99
C PRO A 8 14.09 -8.39 -58.93
N SER A 9 13.76 -9.65 -58.66
CA SER A 9 14.50 -10.63 -57.88
C SER A 9 15.80 -11.06 -58.57
N GLN A 10 16.89 -11.16 -57.83
CA GLN A 10 18.06 -11.96 -58.24
C GLN A 10 18.47 -12.93 -57.13
N LEU A 11 18.43 -14.21 -57.49
CA LEU A 11 19.00 -15.35 -56.79
C LEU A 11 20.55 -15.30 -56.90
N TRP A 12 21.23 -15.59 -55.77
CA TRP A 12 22.61 -16.09 -55.82
C TRP A 12 22.71 -17.37 -54.98
N LEU A 13 22.94 -18.49 -55.68
CA LEU A 13 23.42 -19.76 -55.13
C LEU A 13 24.95 -19.63 -54.98
N VAL A 14 25.47 -20.02 -53.79
CA VAL A 14 26.91 -20.32 -53.64
C VAL A 14 27.05 -21.68 -52.95
N PHE A 15 27.86 -22.53 -53.61
CA PHE A 15 28.18 -23.91 -53.28
C PHE A 15 28.88 -24.06 -51.91
N ALA A 16 28.48 -25.08 -51.17
CA ALA A 16 29.15 -25.56 -49.98
C ALA A 16 30.26 -26.54 -50.36
N THR A 17 31.45 -26.33 -49.83
CA THR A 17 32.54 -27.32 -49.81
C THR A 17 32.63 -27.93 -48.43
N LEU A 18 32.39 -29.25 -48.31
CA LEU A 18 32.59 -30.03 -47.10
C LEU A 18 34.09 -30.12 -46.77
N ILE A 19 34.46 -29.72 -45.54
CA ILE A 19 35.67 -30.20 -44.89
C ILE A 19 35.20 -30.75 -43.51
N GLY A 20 35.41 -32.06 -43.35
CA GLY A 20 35.05 -32.77 -42.11
C GLY A 20 36.01 -32.39 -40.97
N GLY A 21 35.40 -31.95 -39.91
CA GLY A 21 36.04 -31.76 -38.60
C GLY A 21 35.06 -32.18 -37.54
N THR A 22 35.30 -33.34 -36.93
CA THR A 22 34.56 -33.80 -35.74
C THR A 22 34.87 -32.90 -34.57
N PHE A 23 34.03 -31.90 -34.33
CA PHE A 23 34.04 -31.17 -33.05
C PHE A 23 33.11 -31.90 -32.07
N LEU A 24 33.71 -32.43 -31.00
CA LEU A 24 33.01 -32.87 -29.80
C LEU A 24 32.25 -31.65 -29.21
N LEU A 25 30.95 -31.61 -29.37
CA LEU A 25 30.05 -30.73 -28.62
C LEU A 25 30.05 -31.22 -27.18
N SER A 26 30.96 -30.69 -26.36
CA SER A 26 30.85 -30.80 -24.92
C SER A 26 29.66 -29.96 -24.46
N ASP A 27 28.76 -30.61 -23.71
CA ASP A 27 27.57 -30.09 -23.08
C ASP A 27 27.80 -28.73 -22.39
N LEU A 28 27.40 -27.66 -23.05
CA LEU A 28 27.09 -26.37 -22.43
C LEU A 28 25.58 -26.31 -22.17
N ALA A 29 25.08 -27.20 -21.31
CA ALA A 29 23.81 -26.96 -20.67
C ALA A 29 23.96 -25.70 -19.78
N PRO A 30 23.10 -24.68 -19.92
CA PRO A 30 23.15 -23.56 -19.00
C PRO A 30 22.91 -24.10 -17.59
N LYS A 31 23.86 -23.83 -16.68
CA LYS A 31 23.65 -24.10 -15.25
C LYS A 31 22.33 -23.42 -14.86
N PRO A 32 21.43 -24.14 -14.16
CA PRO A 32 20.23 -23.49 -13.65
C PRO A 32 20.69 -22.31 -12.79
N SER A 33 20.30 -21.10 -13.17
CA SER A 33 20.44 -19.96 -12.30
C SER A 33 19.68 -20.32 -11.00
N LYS A 34 20.33 -20.18 -9.84
CA LYS A 34 19.63 -20.22 -8.56
C LYS A 34 18.47 -19.22 -8.74
N ALA A 35 17.25 -19.72 -8.85
CA ALA A 35 16.07 -18.91 -8.69
C ALA A 35 16.28 -18.18 -7.35
N ALA A 36 16.29 -16.85 -7.38
CA ALA A 36 16.28 -16.09 -6.15
C ALA A 36 15.05 -16.58 -5.40
N ASN A 37 15.23 -17.19 -4.23
CA ASN A 37 14.14 -17.54 -3.35
C ASN A 37 13.49 -16.21 -2.98
N HIS A 38 12.45 -15.81 -3.71
CA HIS A 38 11.53 -14.82 -3.19
C HIS A 38 10.88 -15.48 -1.96
N PRO A 39 10.94 -14.83 -0.79
CA PRO A 39 10.24 -15.36 0.38
C PRO A 39 8.77 -15.58 0.01
N ASP A 40 8.20 -16.69 0.50
CA ASP A 40 6.78 -16.97 0.29
C ASP A 40 5.94 -15.82 0.88
N VAL A 41 4.84 -15.47 0.21
CA VAL A 41 3.87 -14.48 0.70
C VAL A 41 3.44 -14.76 2.14
N ALA A 42 3.24 -16.05 2.48
CA ALA A 42 2.92 -16.49 3.84
C ALA A 42 4.04 -16.19 4.85
N ASP A 43 5.31 -16.23 4.42
CA ASP A 43 6.45 -15.94 5.28
C ASP A 43 6.55 -14.45 5.62
N LEU A 44 6.23 -13.55 4.67
CA LEU A 44 6.27 -12.10 4.89
C LEU A 44 5.15 -11.65 5.84
N ASP A 45 3.93 -12.17 5.65
CA ASP A 45 2.79 -11.92 6.53
C ASP A 45 3.10 -12.37 7.97
N ALA A 46 3.47 -13.64 8.15
CA ALA A 46 3.80 -14.21 9.45
C ALA A 46 4.94 -13.45 10.15
N THR A 47 6.00 -13.09 9.41
CA THR A 47 7.14 -12.32 9.93
C THR A 47 6.71 -10.94 10.41
N THR A 48 5.86 -10.25 9.64
CA THR A 48 5.36 -8.92 10.02
C THR A 48 4.50 -8.99 11.27
N HIS A 49 3.55 -9.94 11.31
CA HIS A 49 2.71 -10.17 12.49
C HIS A 49 3.55 -10.45 13.73
N GLN A 50 4.54 -11.35 13.64
CA GLN A 50 5.42 -11.69 14.74
C GLN A 50 6.21 -10.46 15.21
N ALA A 51 6.80 -9.69 14.30
CA ALA A 51 7.53 -8.47 14.63
C ALA A 51 6.65 -7.49 15.43
N MET A 52 5.41 -7.26 14.99
CA MET A 52 4.49 -6.34 15.68
C MET A 52 4.08 -6.86 17.06
N ILE A 53 3.79 -8.16 17.18
CA ILE A 53 3.46 -8.78 18.48
C ILE A 53 4.63 -8.67 19.45
N GLU A 54 5.84 -8.99 19.00
CA GLU A 54 7.03 -8.93 19.86
C GLU A 54 7.30 -7.50 20.36
N ILE A 55 7.23 -6.50 19.47
CA ILE A 55 7.49 -5.11 19.82
C ILE A 55 6.38 -4.55 20.72
N PHE A 56 5.11 -4.72 20.35
CA PHE A 56 3.99 -4.02 21.02
C PHE A 56 3.40 -4.77 22.19
N ARG A 57 3.18 -6.10 22.07
CA ARG A 57 2.60 -6.89 23.18
C ARG A 57 3.65 -7.40 24.15
N ASN A 58 4.74 -7.97 23.61
CA ASN A 58 5.81 -8.54 24.42
C ASN A 58 6.80 -7.48 24.89
N ARG A 59 6.79 -6.28 24.29
CA ARG A 59 7.68 -5.14 24.60
C ARG A 59 9.16 -5.50 24.46
N ASP A 60 9.46 -6.41 23.53
CA ASP A 60 10.79 -6.89 23.27
C ASP A 60 11.51 -6.02 22.24
N ILE A 61 12.35 -5.09 22.71
CA ILE A 61 13.13 -4.20 21.85
C ILE A 61 14.11 -4.99 20.99
N THR A 62 14.57 -6.18 21.44
CA THR A 62 15.51 -7.02 20.68
C THR A 62 14.88 -7.63 19.42
N ALA A 63 13.53 -7.58 19.30
CA ALA A 63 12.82 -7.93 18.09
C ALA A 63 13.29 -7.14 16.87
N ILE A 64 13.74 -5.88 17.08
CA ILE A 64 14.27 -5.05 16.00
C ILE A 64 15.45 -5.75 15.30
N ASP A 65 16.39 -6.31 16.03
CA ASP A 65 17.56 -6.99 15.44
C ASP A 65 17.20 -8.31 14.74
N ARG A 66 16.08 -8.94 15.16
CA ARG A 66 15.61 -10.18 14.55
C ARG A 66 14.85 -9.97 13.25
N PHE A 67 14.03 -8.92 13.15
CA PHE A 67 13.10 -8.73 12.04
C PHE A 67 13.51 -7.63 11.07
N PHE A 68 14.33 -6.67 11.49
CA PHE A 68 14.75 -5.53 10.68
C PHE A 68 16.25 -5.60 10.35
N SER A 69 16.67 -4.88 9.31
CA SER A 69 18.11 -4.79 8.96
C SER A 69 18.48 -3.42 8.38
N GLU A 70 19.75 -3.05 8.53
CA GLU A 70 20.32 -1.89 7.85
C GLU A 70 20.57 -2.15 6.35
N PRO A 71 20.47 -1.12 5.49
CA PRO A 71 19.96 0.19 5.82
C PRO A 71 18.44 0.17 6.01
N PHE A 72 17.95 0.75 7.12
CA PHE A 72 16.52 0.88 7.40
C PHE A 72 16.07 2.31 7.15
N VAL A 73 15.03 2.49 6.32
CA VAL A 73 14.48 3.80 5.94
C VAL A 73 13.14 4.01 6.62
N GLN A 74 13.02 5.09 7.40
CA GLN A 74 11.80 5.44 8.11
C GLN A 74 11.09 6.62 7.42
N HIS A 75 9.80 6.45 7.07
CA HIS A 75 8.99 7.48 6.43
C HIS A 75 7.97 8.15 7.37
N ASP A 76 7.68 7.59 8.56
CA ASP A 76 6.89 8.34 9.55
C ASP A 76 7.75 9.51 10.06
N PRO A 77 7.33 10.77 9.84
CA PRO A 77 8.11 11.94 10.25
C PRO A 77 8.28 12.06 11.77
N ASN A 78 7.47 11.33 12.57
CA ASN A 78 7.55 11.34 14.03
C ASN A 78 8.58 10.35 14.58
N ILE A 79 9.19 9.50 13.76
CA ILE A 79 10.17 8.48 14.16
C ILE A 79 11.52 8.80 13.49
N ALA A 80 12.61 8.72 14.24
CA ALA A 80 13.95 8.94 13.70
C ALA A 80 14.36 7.81 12.75
N ASP A 81 15.25 8.12 11.79
CA ASP A 81 15.71 7.19 10.77
C ASP A 81 16.65 6.10 11.31
N GLY A 82 16.77 5.01 10.55
CA GLY A 82 17.63 3.87 10.86
C GLY A 82 17.14 3.01 12.02
N LEU A 83 17.82 1.88 12.24
CA LEU A 83 17.46 0.97 13.34
C LEU A 83 17.62 1.61 14.73
N SER A 84 18.51 2.57 14.89
CA SER A 84 18.66 3.30 16.15
C SER A 84 17.41 4.12 16.48
N GLY A 85 16.82 4.79 15.49
CA GLY A 85 15.57 5.52 15.63
C GLY A 85 14.40 4.58 15.95
N LEU A 86 14.33 3.45 15.26
CA LEU A 86 13.31 2.45 15.51
C LEU A 86 13.43 1.82 16.90
N LYS A 87 14.64 1.55 17.39
CA LYS A 87 14.89 1.07 18.75
C LYS A 87 14.48 2.10 19.81
N ALA A 88 14.73 3.37 19.58
CA ALA A 88 14.28 4.43 20.48
C ALA A 88 12.73 4.49 20.55
N PHE A 89 12.04 4.37 19.42
CA PHE A 89 10.60 4.26 19.37
C PHE A 89 10.09 3.00 20.11
N ALA A 90 10.69 1.83 19.84
CA ALA A 90 10.32 0.59 20.53
C ALA A 90 10.54 0.67 22.05
N ALA A 91 11.56 1.40 22.51
CA ALA A 91 11.77 1.66 23.93
C ALA A 91 10.68 2.55 24.55
N GLU A 92 10.17 3.53 23.81
CA GLU A 92 8.99 4.32 24.23
C GLU A 92 7.76 3.43 24.34
N VAL A 93 7.50 2.56 23.36
CA VAL A 93 6.42 1.57 23.39
C VAL A 93 6.56 0.65 24.59
N ALA A 94 7.77 0.09 24.83
CA ALA A 94 8.02 -0.83 25.94
C ALA A 94 7.81 -0.18 27.32
N SER A 95 7.95 1.13 27.43
CA SER A 95 7.68 1.87 28.66
C SER A 95 6.20 2.01 28.99
N SER A 96 5.31 1.77 28.03
CA SER A 96 3.87 1.87 28.22
C SER A 96 3.30 0.53 28.74
N PRO A 97 2.63 0.51 29.91
CA PRO A 97 2.04 -0.72 30.43
C PRO A 97 0.82 -1.20 29.61
N THR A 98 0.23 -0.32 28.81
CA THR A 98 -0.95 -0.60 27.98
C THR A 98 -0.63 -0.75 26.50
N ALA A 99 0.67 -0.78 26.13
CA ALA A 99 1.07 -0.99 24.75
C ALA A 99 0.53 -2.33 24.22
N ASN A 100 -0.20 -2.25 23.11
CA ASN A 100 -0.79 -3.40 22.43
C ASN A 100 -1.02 -3.11 20.96
N VAL A 101 -1.10 -4.17 20.15
CA VAL A 101 -1.49 -4.11 18.75
C VAL A 101 -2.56 -5.16 18.46
N THR A 102 -3.58 -4.75 17.70
CA THR A 102 -4.57 -5.65 17.10
C THR A 102 -4.55 -5.43 15.60
N ILE A 103 -4.20 -6.46 14.83
CA ILE A 103 -4.16 -6.43 13.38
C ILE A 103 -5.48 -6.97 12.84
N TYR A 104 -6.15 -6.21 11.98
CA TYR A 104 -7.44 -6.55 11.39
C TYR A 104 -7.31 -7.07 9.97
N ARG A 105 -6.43 -6.45 9.17
CA ARG A 105 -6.21 -6.84 7.76
C ARG A 105 -4.73 -6.78 7.44
N THR A 106 -4.29 -7.72 6.60
CA THR A 106 -2.95 -7.73 6.02
C THR A 106 -3.08 -7.89 4.52
N LEU A 107 -2.30 -7.14 3.76
CA LEU A 107 -2.10 -7.36 2.32
C LEU A 107 -0.62 -7.58 2.05
N VAL A 108 -0.32 -8.53 1.17
CA VAL A 108 1.04 -8.77 0.68
C VAL A 108 1.10 -8.52 -0.82
N ASP A 109 1.95 -7.60 -1.24
CA ASP A 109 2.10 -7.15 -2.62
C ASP A 109 3.58 -7.11 -3.00
N GLY A 110 4.07 -8.19 -3.58
CA GLY A 110 5.49 -8.36 -3.87
C GLY A 110 6.33 -8.38 -2.59
N ASP A 111 7.16 -7.36 -2.42
CA ASP A 111 8.03 -7.18 -1.25
C ASP A 111 7.41 -6.22 -0.19
N ILE A 112 6.17 -5.78 -0.38
CA ILE A 112 5.46 -4.89 0.55
C ILE A 112 4.42 -5.68 1.34
N VAL A 113 4.42 -5.52 2.67
CA VAL A 113 3.33 -5.94 3.54
C VAL A 113 2.65 -4.70 4.10
N MET A 114 1.32 -4.63 3.96
CA MET A 114 0.48 -3.60 4.54
C MET A 114 -0.32 -4.18 5.69
N LEU A 115 -0.34 -3.48 6.82
CA LEU A 115 -1.21 -3.78 7.95
C LEU A 115 -2.27 -2.69 8.13
N HIS A 116 -3.50 -3.09 8.44
CA HIS A 116 -4.54 -2.23 9.01
C HIS A 116 -4.74 -2.65 10.47
N SER A 117 -4.39 -1.78 11.38
CA SER A 117 -4.21 -2.14 12.80
C SER A 117 -4.82 -1.12 13.74
N LYS A 118 -5.06 -1.55 14.97
CA LYS A 118 -5.28 -0.68 16.13
C LYS A 118 -4.09 -0.80 17.08
N TYR A 119 -3.56 0.35 17.49
CA TYR A 119 -2.55 0.46 18.53
C TYR A 119 -3.11 1.12 19.78
N GLU A 120 -2.72 0.59 20.93
CA GLU A 120 -3.06 1.11 22.25
C GLU A 120 -1.78 1.48 22.99
N GLY A 121 -1.89 2.45 23.90
CA GLY A 121 -0.76 2.85 24.75
C GLY A 121 0.36 3.59 24.04
N LEU A 122 0.13 4.13 22.83
CA LEU A 122 1.11 4.96 22.15
C LEU A 122 1.24 6.32 22.82
N ARG A 123 2.49 6.75 23.02
CA ARG A 123 2.79 8.07 23.57
C ARG A 123 2.32 9.17 22.62
N GLY A 124 1.75 10.24 23.18
CA GLY A 124 1.24 11.37 22.40
C GLY A 124 -0.23 11.24 22.00
N PHE A 125 -0.85 10.08 22.25
CA PHE A 125 -2.27 9.86 22.03
C PHE A 125 -3.00 9.64 23.34
N ALA A 126 -4.20 10.24 23.46
CA ALA A 126 -5.04 10.08 24.66
C ALA A 126 -5.77 8.74 24.74
N GLY A 127 -5.84 8.01 23.62
CA GLY A 127 -6.55 6.75 23.47
C GLY A 127 -5.95 5.90 22.34
N PRO A 128 -6.65 4.83 21.94
CA PRO A 128 -6.24 4.00 20.82
C PRO A 128 -6.20 4.78 19.50
N VAL A 129 -5.36 4.32 18.57
CA VAL A 129 -5.28 4.84 17.19
C VAL A 129 -5.51 3.72 16.20
N ILE A 130 -6.13 4.07 15.07
CA ILE A 130 -6.21 3.21 13.89
C ILE A 130 -5.10 3.63 12.96
N ALA A 131 -4.38 2.64 12.41
CA ALA A 131 -3.22 2.88 11.57
C ALA A 131 -3.20 2.00 10.34
N PHE A 132 -2.53 2.51 9.30
CA PHE A 132 -2.01 1.73 8.19
C PHE A 132 -0.49 1.82 8.21
N ASP A 133 0.15 0.65 8.21
CA ASP A 133 1.60 0.51 8.14
C ASP A 133 1.99 -0.25 6.87
N LEU A 134 3.01 0.21 6.18
CA LEU A 134 3.61 -0.50 5.05
C LEU A 134 5.06 -0.84 5.41
N PHE A 135 5.43 -2.09 5.20
CA PHE A 135 6.77 -2.60 5.43
C PHE A 135 7.33 -3.15 4.14
N ARG A 136 8.50 -2.68 3.71
CA ARG A 136 9.21 -3.29 2.59
C ARG A 136 10.24 -4.28 3.08
N PHE A 137 10.27 -5.42 2.44
CA PHE A 137 11.18 -6.52 2.73
C PHE A 137 12.34 -6.58 1.73
N LYS A 138 13.50 -6.98 2.23
CA LYS A 138 14.64 -7.39 1.43
C LYS A 138 15.37 -8.51 2.17
N ASP A 139 15.69 -9.60 1.46
CA ASP A 139 16.40 -10.76 2.02
C ASP A 139 15.78 -11.28 3.33
N GLY A 140 14.44 -11.30 3.41
CA GLY A 140 13.67 -11.78 4.56
C GLY A 140 13.64 -10.83 5.77
N LYS A 141 14.14 -9.59 5.64
CA LYS A 141 14.13 -8.57 6.69
C LYS A 141 13.37 -7.32 6.25
N ILE A 142 12.79 -6.63 7.21
CA ILE A 142 12.15 -5.34 6.99
C ILE A 142 13.25 -4.27 6.88
N VAL A 143 13.23 -3.51 5.77
CA VAL A 143 14.24 -2.49 5.46
C VAL A 143 13.65 -1.10 5.28
N GLU A 144 12.31 -0.96 5.29
CA GLU A 144 11.67 0.34 5.09
C GLU A 144 10.25 0.31 5.66
N HIS A 145 9.79 1.45 6.18
CA HIS A 145 8.50 1.59 6.82
C HIS A 145 7.84 2.93 6.48
N TRP A 146 6.56 2.87 6.11
CA TRP A 146 5.63 4.01 6.04
C TRP A 146 4.51 3.76 7.03
N GLY A 147 4.10 4.77 7.79
CA GLY A 147 3.01 4.66 8.73
C GLY A 147 2.15 5.92 8.76
N GLY A 148 0.86 5.75 8.97
CA GLY A 148 -0.08 6.82 9.23
C GLY A 148 -1.14 6.36 10.21
N GLN A 149 -1.49 7.24 11.14
CA GLN A 149 -2.45 6.93 12.20
C GLN A 149 -3.42 8.09 12.44
N ASP A 150 -4.62 7.72 12.90
CA ASP A 150 -5.68 8.64 13.34
C ASP A 150 -6.27 8.13 14.65
N PRO A 151 -6.71 8.99 15.58
CA PRO A 151 -7.40 8.53 16.78
C PRO A 151 -8.60 7.63 16.47
N GLU A 152 -8.76 6.54 17.25
CA GLU A 152 -10.00 5.76 17.20
C GLU A 152 -11.15 6.65 17.69
N VAL A 153 -12.22 6.69 16.92
CA VAL A 153 -13.44 7.41 17.27
C VAL A 153 -14.65 6.48 17.25
N GLY A 154 -15.77 6.93 17.81
CA GLY A 154 -17.02 6.17 17.77
C GLY A 154 -17.51 5.90 16.35
N PRO A 155 -18.55 5.06 16.21
CA PRO A 155 -19.10 4.71 14.91
C PRO A 155 -19.48 5.92 14.06
N ASN A 156 -19.37 5.77 12.76
CA ASN A 156 -19.77 6.78 11.77
C ASN A 156 -21.31 6.94 11.71
N PRO A 157 -21.85 7.87 10.90
CA PRO A 157 -23.30 8.08 10.79
C PRO A 157 -24.13 6.86 10.36
N SER A 158 -23.51 5.82 9.81
CA SER A 158 -24.18 4.56 9.44
C SER A 158 -23.94 3.44 10.44
N GLY A 159 -23.23 3.69 11.55
CA GLY A 159 -22.98 2.73 12.62
C GLY A 159 -21.73 1.88 12.43
N HIS A 160 -20.91 2.13 11.41
CA HIS A 160 -19.67 1.41 11.14
C HIS A 160 -18.48 2.02 11.88
N THR A 161 -17.56 1.15 12.32
CA THR A 161 -16.31 1.56 12.94
C THR A 161 -15.18 1.63 11.88
N GLN A 162 -14.05 2.23 12.25
CA GLN A 162 -12.88 2.33 11.40
C GLN A 162 -12.22 0.98 11.11
N VAL A 163 -12.65 -0.13 11.74
CA VAL A 163 -11.97 -1.44 11.65
C VAL A 163 -12.90 -2.62 11.33
N ASP A 164 -14.23 -2.48 11.45
CA ASP A 164 -15.17 -3.55 11.16
C ASP A 164 -15.25 -3.90 9.67
N GLY A 165 -16.14 -4.81 9.28
CA GLY A 165 -16.28 -5.32 7.92
C GLY A 165 -15.37 -6.51 7.60
N PRO A 166 -15.40 -7.02 6.35
CA PRO A 166 -14.66 -8.20 5.92
C PRO A 166 -13.14 -8.03 6.06
N THR A 167 -12.46 -9.12 6.42
CA THR A 167 -11.00 -9.14 6.57
C THR A 167 -10.30 -10.13 5.63
N ALA A 168 -11.04 -11.12 5.11
CA ALA A 168 -10.47 -12.16 4.27
C ALA A 168 -10.10 -11.65 2.87
N VAL A 169 -8.85 -11.86 2.47
CA VAL A 169 -8.39 -11.64 1.10
C VAL A 169 -8.88 -12.78 0.22
N VAL A 170 -9.70 -12.45 -0.77
CA VAL A 170 -10.22 -13.37 -1.79
C VAL A 170 -9.92 -12.83 -3.19
N ASP A 171 -10.24 -13.58 -4.24
CA ASP A 171 -10.08 -13.15 -5.65
C ASP A 171 -8.64 -12.72 -6.00
N ARG A 172 -7.63 -13.47 -5.52
CA ARG A 172 -6.21 -13.15 -5.75
C ARG A 172 -5.82 -13.08 -7.23
N ASP A 173 -6.50 -13.83 -8.07
CA ASP A 173 -6.38 -13.78 -9.54
C ASP A 173 -6.84 -12.46 -10.16
N ARG A 174 -7.59 -11.64 -9.42
CA ARG A 174 -8.10 -10.35 -9.84
C ARG A 174 -7.34 -9.15 -9.28
N THR A 175 -6.25 -9.37 -8.57
CA THR A 175 -5.45 -8.31 -7.90
C THR A 175 -5.15 -7.14 -8.83
N GLU A 176 -4.62 -7.39 -10.02
CA GLU A 176 -4.24 -6.32 -10.96
C GLU A 176 -5.46 -5.59 -11.55
N ALA A 177 -6.55 -6.31 -11.81
CA ALA A 177 -7.79 -5.69 -12.27
C ALA A 177 -8.40 -4.77 -11.19
N ASN A 178 -8.38 -5.21 -9.93
CA ASN A 178 -8.88 -4.43 -8.80
C ASN A 178 -7.98 -3.20 -8.52
N ARG A 179 -6.65 -3.37 -8.61
CA ARG A 179 -5.68 -2.25 -8.54
C ARG A 179 -5.97 -1.21 -9.64
N ALA A 180 -6.17 -1.65 -10.87
CA ALA A 180 -6.48 -0.77 -11.99
C ALA A 180 -7.80 -0.01 -11.79
N LEU A 181 -8.85 -0.69 -11.29
CA LEU A 181 -10.14 -0.09 -10.95
C LEU A 181 -10.00 1.05 -9.92
N VAL A 182 -9.33 0.77 -8.79
CA VAL A 182 -9.14 1.76 -7.72
C VAL A 182 -8.25 2.92 -8.19
N ARG A 183 -7.21 2.64 -8.97
CA ARG A 183 -6.38 3.68 -9.59
C ARG A 183 -7.19 4.59 -10.50
N ALA A 184 -8.03 4.03 -11.36
CA ALA A 184 -8.92 4.80 -12.24
C ALA A 184 -9.95 5.61 -11.43
N PHE A 185 -10.55 5.02 -10.38
CA PHE A 185 -11.44 5.73 -9.46
C PHE A 185 -10.74 6.94 -8.82
N LYS A 186 -9.56 6.74 -8.23
CA LYS A 186 -8.79 7.84 -7.60
C LYS A 186 -8.46 8.93 -8.62
N GLN A 187 -8.03 8.57 -9.83
CA GLN A 187 -7.70 9.54 -10.86
C GLN A 187 -8.95 10.31 -11.31
N VAL A 188 -9.99 9.61 -11.76
CA VAL A 188 -11.18 10.24 -12.38
C VAL A 188 -12.04 10.97 -11.35
N VAL A 189 -12.35 10.30 -10.23
CA VAL A 189 -13.31 10.85 -9.28
C VAL A 189 -12.67 11.82 -8.31
N THR A 190 -11.47 11.51 -7.79
CA THR A 190 -10.89 12.31 -6.69
C THR A 190 -9.84 13.33 -7.16
N VAL A 191 -9.04 13.04 -8.18
CA VAL A 191 -8.04 13.98 -8.72
C VAL A 191 -8.66 14.91 -9.76
N GLU A 192 -9.40 14.37 -10.73
CA GLU A 192 -10.08 15.16 -11.78
C GLU A 192 -11.44 15.73 -11.36
N LEU A 193 -11.92 15.33 -10.15
CA LEU A 193 -13.19 15.80 -9.55
C LEU A 193 -14.42 15.48 -10.41
N ARG A 194 -14.37 14.38 -11.19
CA ARG A 194 -15.48 13.92 -12.04
C ARG A 194 -16.48 13.08 -11.23
N PHE A 195 -17.15 13.72 -10.28
CA PHE A 195 -18.14 13.06 -9.42
C PHE A 195 -19.38 12.57 -10.16
N ASP A 196 -19.61 13.12 -11.34
CA ASP A 196 -20.62 12.64 -12.29
C ASP A 196 -20.35 11.21 -12.77
N ARG A 197 -19.10 10.74 -12.67
CA ARG A 197 -18.67 9.41 -13.11
C ARG A 197 -18.51 8.39 -11.97
N VAL A 198 -18.86 8.73 -10.75
CA VAL A 198 -18.65 7.83 -9.60
C VAL A 198 -19.37 6.48 -9.76
N ASP A 199 -20.55 6.47 -10.39
CA ASP A 199 -21.35 5.26 -10.61
C ASP A 199 -20.67 4.26 -11.57
N GLU A 200 -19.64 4.68 -12.31
CA GLU A 200 -18.81 3.76 -13.09
C GLU A 200 -17.98 2.82 -12.20
N PHE A 201 -17.66 3.26 -11.00
CA PHE A 201 -16.74 2.58 -10.07
C PHE A 201 -17.44 1.96 -8.86
N ILE A 202 -18.55 2.52 -8.43
CA ILE A 202 -19.29 2.12 -7.22
C ILE A 202 -20.70 1.72 -7.62
N ASP A 203 -21.25 0.68 -6.98
CA ASP A 203 -22.59 0.19 -7.28
C ASP A 203 -23.64 0.85 -6.36
N GLY A 204 -24.08 2.04 -6.75
CA GLY A 204 -25.20 2.73 -6.12
C GLY A 204 -25.08 2.82 -4.59
N ASP A 205 -26.14 2.37 -3.89
CA ASP A 205 -26.21 2.40 -2.43
C ASP A 205 -25.55 1.18 -1.76
N HIS A 206 -24.99 0.23 -2.54
CA HIS A 206 -24.26 -0.93 -2.02
C HIS A 206 -22.78 -0.59 -1.67
N TYR A 207 -22.54 0.64 -1.20
CA TYR A 207 -21.25 1.11 -0.80
C TYR A 207 -21.21 1.37 0.70
N THR A 208 -20.43 0.56 1.42
CA THR A 208 -20.23 0.69 2.86
C THR A 208 -19.05 1.59 3.16
N GLN A 209 -19.25 2.54 4.05
CA GLN A 209 -18.25 3.51 4.45
C GLN A 209 -17.81 3.28 5.90
N HIS A 210 -16.50 3.20 6.12
CA HIS A 210 -15.90 3.09 7.45
C HIS A 210 -15.15 4.36 7.88
N ALA A 211 -15.03 5.36 7.01
CA ALA A 211 -14.50 6.67 7.38
C ALA A 211 -15.38 7.32 8.47
N SER A 212 -14.74 7.82 9.50
CA SER A 212 -15.39 8.23 10.76
C SER A 212 -16.46 9.32 10.63
N LYS A 213 -16.42 10.11 9.56
CA LYS A 213 -17.32 11.29 9.37
C LYS A 213 -18.30 11.13 8.22
N VAL A 214 -18.29 9.99 7.53
CA VAL A 214 -19.08 9.78 6.31
C VAL A 214 -19.93 8.52 6.48
N GLY A 215 -21.22 8.59 6.10
CA GLY A 215 -22.09 7.42 6.09
C GLY A 215 -22.07 6.72 4.73
N ASP A 216 -22.79 5.59 4.67
CA ASP A 216 -22.90 4.72 3.52
C ASP A 216 -23.53 5.39 2.29
N GLY A 217 -23.31 4.76 1.13
CA GLY A 217 -23.93 5.10 -0.14
C GLY A 217 -23.23 6.22 -0.91
N VAL A 218 -23.34 6.14 -2.22
CA VAL A 218 -22.72 7.07 -3.18
C VAL A 218 -23.24 8.50 -3.02
N ALA A 219 -24.53 8.66 -2.69
CA ALA A 219 -25.16 9.97 -2.52
C ALA A 219 -24.48 10.77 -1.38
N ARG A 220 -24.14 10.11 -0.27
CA ARG A 220 -23.41 10.72 0.84
C ARG A 220 -21.99 11.14 0.44
N MET A 221 -21.30 10.30 -0.32
CA MET A 221 -19.98 10.64 -0.84
C MET A 221 -20.04 11.85 -1.80
N LYS A 222 -21.00 11.88 -2.75
CA LYS A 222 -21.23 13.01 -3.65
C LYS A 222 -21.52 14.30 -2.88
N SER A 223 -22.35 14.24 -1.84
CA SER A 223 -22.67 15.38 -0.97
C SER A 223 -21.42 15.90 -0.25
N ARG A 224 -20.63 15.02 0.36
CA ARG A 224 -19.41 15.38 1.08
C ARG A 224 -18.41 16.11 0.22
N VAL A 225 -18.21 15.62 -1.00
CA VAL A 225 -17.30 16.24 -1.97
C VAL A 225 -17.79 17.61 -2.41
N SER A 226 -19.11 17.74 -2.66
CA SER A 226 -19.71 19.03 -3.00
C SER A 226 -19.53 20.06 -1.89
N GLU A 227 -19.61 19.66 -0.63
CA GLU A 227 -19.34 20.52 0.52
C GLU A 227 -17.87 20.97 0.59
N VAL A 228 -16.93 20.07 0.34
CA VAL A 228 -15.49 20.38 0.31
C VAL A 228 -15.20 21.38 -0.81
N ALA A 229 -15.77 21.16 -2.00
CA ALA A 229 -15.61 22.07 -3.14
C ALA A 229 -16.15 23.49 -2.84
N LYS A 230 -17.26 23.61 -2.09
CA LYS A 230 -17.86 24.90 -1.69
C LYS A 230 -17.04 25.67 -0.65
N ARG A 231 -16.19 25.00 0.13
CA ARG A 231 -15.43 25.62 1.24
C ARG A 231 -14.09 26.26 0.84
N GLY A 232 -13.78 26.37 -0.43
CA GLY A 232 -12.56 27.03 -0.90
C GLY A 232 -11.73 26.24 -1.90
N GLY A 233 -12.31 25.24 -2.50
CA GLY A 233 -11.67 24.38 -3.50
C GLY A 233 -11.37 22.97 -2.97
N ALA A 234 -11.32 22.02 -3.90
CA ALA A 234 -10.90 20.67 -3.56
C ALA A 234 -9.39 20.64 -3.30
N PRO A 235 -8.93 19.84 -2.33
CA PRO A 235 -7.51 19.66 -2.09
C PRO A 235 -6.84 19.05 -3.34
N VAL A 236 -5.59 19.46 -3.59
CA VAL A 236 -4.78 18.77 -4.60
C VAL A 236 -4.40 17.40 -4.03
N LEU A 237 -4.88 16.34 -4.66
CA LEU A 237 -4.59 14.96 -4.29
C LEU A 237 -3.56 14.38 -5.24
N VAL A 238 -2.47 13.84 -4.70
CA VAL A 238 -1.40 13.23 -5.47
C VAL A 238 -1.25 11.77 -5.04
N PRO A 239 -1.76 10.79 -5.80
CA PRO A 239 -1.54 9.38 -5.51
C PRO A 239 -0.03 9.04 -5.54
N ARG A 240 0.47 8.41 -4.49
CA ARG A 240 1.89 8.08 -4.30
C ARG A 240 2.16 6.60 -4.47
N ARG A 241 1.33 5.74 -3.90
CA ARG A 241 1.53 4.29 -3.90
C ARG A 241 0.19 3.56 -3.92
N TYR A 242 0.19 2.37 -4.51
CA TYR A 242 -0.92 1.42 -4.39
C TYR A 242 -0.35 0.08 -3.94
N VAL A 243 -1.00 -0.55 -2.95
CA VAL A 243 -0.72 -1.90 -2.46
C VAL A 243 -1.98 -2.71 -2.61
N ALA A 244 -1.91 -3.87 -3.25
CA ALA A 244 -3.10 -4.64 -3.57
C ALA A 244 -2.87 -6.13 -3.39
N GLU A 245 -3.86 -6.82 -2.83
CA GLU A 245 -3.94 -8.27 -2.81
C GLU A 245 -5.40 -8.69 -2.91
N GLY A 246 -5.71 -9.51 -3.92
CA GLY A 246 -7.05 -10.01 -4.16
C GLY A 246 -8.06 -8.87 -4.34
N ASN A 247 -9.09 -8.90 -3.50
CA ASN A 247 -10.18 -7.94 -3.48
C ASN A 247 -9.89 -6.64 -2.71
N PHE A 248 -8.71 -6.47 -2.10
CA PHE A 248 -8.34 -5.25 -1.37
C PHE A 248 -7.27 -4.45 -2.11
N VAL A 249 -7.41 -3.13 -2.07
CA VAL A 249 -6.44 -2.17 -2.63
C VAL A 249 -6.29 -0.99 -1.70
N LEU A 250 -5.09 -0.75 -1.19
CA LEU A 250 -4.73 0.49 -0.50
C LEU A 250 -4.18 1.51 -1.50
N ALA A 251 -4.63 2.76 -1.39
CA ALA A 251 -4.02 3.92 -2.04
C ALA A 251 -3.42 4.85 -0.97
N LEU A 252 -2.12 5.08 -1.02
CA LEU A 252 -1.45 6.13 -0.26
C LEU A 252 -1.43 7.40 -1.10
N VAL A 253 -2.02 8.47 -0.59
CA VAL A 253 -2.25 9.73 -1.30
C VAL A 253 -1.75 10.91 -0.48
N GLU A 254 -0.93 11.77 -1.08
CA GLU A 254 -0.64 13.08 -0.54
C GLU A 254 -1.84 14.00 -0.77
N ALA A 255 -2.42 14.54 0.30
CA ALA A 255 -3.41 15.61 0.20
C ALA A 255 -2.75 16.93 0.61
N ARG A 256 -2.67 17.87 -0.34
CA ARG A 256 -2.11 19.21 -0.12
C ARG A 256 -3.18 20.12 0.46
N THR A 257 -3.54 19.82 1.69
CA THR A 257 -4.44 20.60 2.55
C THR A 257 -3.63 21.50 3.47
N GLU A 258 -4.31 22.26 4.35
CA GLU A 258 -3.65 23.02 5.41
C GLU A 258 -4.26 22.58 6.78
N PRO A 259 -3.53 21.82 7.57
CA PRO A 259 -2.22 21.19 7.30
C PRO A 259 -2.31 20.07 6.24
N PRO A 260 -1.18 19.71 5.57
CA PRO A 260 -1.16 18.59 4.62
C PRO A 260 -1.35 17.25 5.33
N THR A 261 -1.91 16.25 4.61
CA THR A 261 -2.13 14.91 5.16
C THR A 261 -1.60 13.81 4.24
N ALA A 262 -1.13 12.73 4.84
CA ALA A 262 -0.95 11.45 4.18
C ALA A 262 -2.23 10.63 4.36
N ASN A 263 -2.96 10.42 3.26
CA ASN A 263 -4.21 9.69 3.29
C ASN A 263 -3.95 8.24 2.89
N TYR A 264 -4.33 7.34 3.76
CA TYR A 264 -4.33 5.89 3.53
C TYR A 264 -5.77 5.48 3.29
N ASP A 265 -6.12 5.23 2.02
CA ASP A 265 -7.47 4.85 1.61
C ASP A 265 -7.47 3.36 1.22
N LEU A 266 -8.09 2.51 2.03
CA LEU A 266 -8.27 1.08 1.73
C LEU A 266 -9.64 0.85 1.10
N PHE A 267 -9.66 0.16 -0.02
CA PHE A 267 -10.87 -0.20 -0.75
C PHE A 267 -11.01 -1.72 -0.81
N ARG A 268 -12.25 -2.20 -0.67
CA ARG A 268 -12.62 -3.57 -1.03
C ARG A 268 -13.45 -3.57 -2.31
N VAL A 269 -13.06 -4.41 -3.25
CA VAL A 269 -13.73 -4.59 -4.54
C VAL A 269 -14.57 -5.87 -4.50
N GLN A 270 -15.78 -5.80 -5.02
CA GLN A 270 -16.67 -6.93 -5.17
C GLN A 270 -17.40 -6.82 -6.51
N ASN A 271 -17.46 -7.90 -7.28
CA ASN A 271 -18.12 -7.95 -8.60
C ASN A 271 -17.65 -6.83 -9.56
N GLY A 272 -16.36 -6.44 -9.49
CA GLY A 272 -15.80 -5.40 -10.35
C GLY A 272 -16.20 -3.97 -9.98
N LYS A 273 -16.74 -3.77 -8.78
CA LYS A 273 -17.09 -2.45 -8.22
C LYS A 273 -16.48 -2.28 -6.83
N ILE A 274 -16.19 -1.04 -6.45
CA ILE A 274 -15.79 -0.69 -5.09
C ILE A 274 -17.02 -0.83 -4.18
N ALA A 275 -16.92 -1.70 -3.19
CA ALA A 275 -18.00 -2.03 -2.27
C ALA A 275 -17.80 -1.43 -0.86
N GLU A 276 -16.55 -1.23 -0.43
CA GLU A 276 -16.24 -0.68 0.89
C GLU A 276 -15.00 0.19 0.89
N HIS A 277 -14.93 1.10 1.87
CA HIS A 277 -13.82 2.02 2.04
C HIS A 277 -13.52 2.27 3.52
N TRP A 278 -12.25 2.19 3.89
CA TRP A 278 -11.67 2.62 5.17
C TRP A 278 -10.63 3.69 4.91
N ASP A 279 -10.46 4.63 5.81
CA ASP A 279 -9.40 5.62 5.70
C ASP A 279 -8.69 5.93 7.03
N VAL A 280 -7.48 6.41 6.90
CA VAL A 280 -6.72 7.13 7.92
C VAL A 280 -6.17 8.39 7.25
N LEU A 281 -6.46 9.54 7.85
CA LEU A 281 -6.02 10.85 7.37
C LEU A 281 -4.94 11.39 8.31
N SER A 282 -3.70 10.93 8.14
CA SER A 282 -2.59 11.24 9.03
C SER A 282 -2.05 12.64 8.75
N PRO A 283 -2.13 13.61 9.69
CA PRO A 283 -1.55 14.93 9.51
C PRO A 283 -0.03 14.86 9.36
N ILE A 284 0.50 15.56 8.36
CA ILE A 284 1.95 15.69 8.17
C ILE A 284 2.42 16.89 9.00
N PRO A 285 3.28 16.71 10.02
CA PRO A 285 3.77 17.82 10.81
C PRO A 285 4.64 18.79 9.97
N PRO A 286 4.80 20.04 10.40
CA PRO A 286 5.74 20.97 9.75
C PRO A 286 7.14 20.38 9.63
N ARG A 287 7.83 20.66 8.51
CA ARG A 287 9.13 20.06 8.18
C ARG A 287 10.19 20.20 9.28
N ASN A 288 10.18 21.28 10.03
CA ASN A 288 11.10 21.54 11.14
C ASN A 288 10.83 20.66 12.39
N GLN A 289 9.74 19.90 12.42
CA GLN A 289 9.40 18.95 13.49
C GLN A 289 9.73 17.51 13.10
N TRP A 290 10.13 17.25 11.86
CA TRP A 290 10.43 15.89 11.39
C TRP A 290 11.69 15.35 12.07
N LYS A 291 11.63 14.10 12.49
CA LYS A 291 12.75 13.36 13.09
C LYS A 291 13.61 12.62 12.06
N ASN A 292 13.15 12.54 10.80
CA ASN A 292 13.91 12.00 9.68
C ASN A 292 13.82 12.90 8.45
N ALA A 293 14.60 12.60 7.40
CA ALA A 293 14.68 13.42 6.20
C ALA A 293 13.97 12.80 4.98
N ASN A 294 13.43 11.57 5.11
CA ASN A 294 12.98 10.74 3.99
C ASN A 294 11.64 11.18 3.41
N GLY A 295 10.79 11.83 4.22
CA GLY A 295 9.44 12.22 3.84
C GLY A 295 8.42 11.09 4.00
N PRO A 296 7.11 11.42 4.05
CA PRO A 296 6.05 10.46 4.36
C PRO A 296 5.59 9.58 3.18
N PHE A 297 6.25 9.64 2.00
CA PHE A 297 5.80 8.94 0.78
C PHE A 297 6.87 8.13 0.07
#